data_670311d86dd267e6d1ce54c21148692d
#
_entry.id   670311d86dd267e6d1ce54c21148692d
#
_cell.length_a   1.000
_cell.length_b   1.000
_cell.length_c   1.000
_cell.angle_alpha   90.00
_cell.angle_beta   90.00
_cell.angle_gamma   90.00
#
_symmetry.space_group_name_H-M   'P 1'
#
loop_
_entity.id
_entity.type
_entity.pdbx_description
1 polymer ?
#
loop_
_entity_poly.entity_id
_entity_poly.type
_entity_poly.pdbx_seq_one_letter_code
_entity_poly.pdbx_strand_id
1 'polypeptide(L)'
;MKTNRILTILLSVSCLCASCAHKSGHRGINENTIGTQHSEQIASDNGVRNTTVSIVSNRENKSKIEGAKVFAQYNTAVFMVFTSDGYNMCQGSGFFINKYGLAVSNYHVFKGTGIGEEGIKLAGDNKTYKVAEVIKSSEKEDFILFRVNASNTNFIPIAKYKPNVGEKVYAIGSPRGLENTFSSGEISQWRDKNLMQISALIDHGSSGGALINEYGEVVGITSGTFVDGSQANLNYAWSIDVIKPYIKSK
;
A
#
# COMPACT_ATOMS: atom_id res chain seq x y z
N MET A 1 -24.18 -39.67 -33.89
CA MET A 1 -23.04 -38.77 -33.61
C MET A 1 -23.60 -37.36 -33.52
N LYS A 2 -23.71 -36.83 -32.28
CA LYS A 2 -24.11 -35.43 -32.04
C LYS A 2 -22.94 -34.74 -31.36
N THR A 3 -22.31 -33.81 -32.08
CA THR A 3 -21.22 -32.97 -31.61
C THR A 3 -21.76 -31.82 -30.76
N ASN A 4 -21.50 -31.83 -29.46
CA ASN A 4 -21.75 -30.71 -28.59
C ASN A 4 -20.62 -29.68 -28.74
N ARG A 5 -20.96 -28.49 -29.28
CA ARG A 5 -20.11 -27.32 -29.25
C ARG A 5 -20.32 -26.60 -27.92
N ILE A 6 -19.30 -26.58 -27.06
CA ILE A 6 -19.25 -25.76 -25.85
C ILE A 6 -18.87 -24.35 -26.28
N LEU A 7 -19.81 -23.42 -26.15
CA LEU A 7 -19.63 -21.99 -26.38
C LEU A 7 -19.02 -21.35 -25.13
N THR A 8 -17.74 -21.04 -25.19
CA THR A 8 -17.06 -20.31 -24.12
C THR A 8 -17.40 -18.83 -24.23
N ILE A 9 -18.24 -18.34 -23.32
CA ILE A 9 -18.55 -16.90 -23.22
C ILE A 9 -17.48 -16.29 -22.30
N LEU A 10 -16.58 -15.50 -22.88
CA LEU A 10 -15.73 -14.56 -22.13
C LEU A 10 -16.59 -13.37 -21.73
N LEU A 11 -16.96 -13.29 -20.46
CA LEU A 11 -17.53 -12.08 -19.88
C LEU A 11 -16.37 -11.19 -19.40
N SER A 12 -16.14 -10.09 -20.14
CA SER A 12 -15.31 -8.98 -19.69
C SER A 12 -16.15 -8.09 -18.75
N VAL A 13 -15.91 -8.18 -17.46
CA VAL A 13 -16.52 -7.28 -16.47
C VAL A 13 -15.57 -6.11 -16.23
N SER A 14 -15.85 -4.96 -16.84
CA SER A 14 -15.24 -3.68 -16.47
C SER A 14 -15.98 -3.09 -15.27
N CYS A 15 -15.37 -3.09 -14.12
CA CYS A 15 -15.87 -2.44 -12.91
C CYS A 15 -15.63 -0.92 -13.01
N LEU A 16 -16.69 -0.16 -13.35
CA LEU A 16 -16.69 1.31 -13.31
C LEU A 16 -17.11 1.74 -11.90
N CYS A 17 -16.15 2.08 -11.07
CA CYS A 17 -16.42 2.80 -9.81
C CYS A 17 -16.61 4.28 -10.12
N ALA A 18 -17.86 4.79 -10.06
CA ALA A 18 -18.17 6.21 -10.19
C ALA A 18 -17.60 6.98 -9.00
N SER A 19 -16.65 7.87 -9.26
CA SER A 19 -16.10 8.81 -8.28
C SER A 19 -16.87 10.12 -8.36
N CYS A 20 -17.45 10.55 -7.24
CA CYS A 20 -18.10 11.85 -7.12
C CYS A 20 -17.04 12.97 -7.10
N ALA A 21 -17.03 13.77 -8.15
CA ALA A 21 -16.19 14.97 -8.24
C ALA A 21 -16.89 16.16 -7.56
N HIS A 22 -16.23 16.79 -6.59
CA HIS A 22 -16.63 18.09 -6.03
C HIS A 22 -15.96 19.20 -6.87
N LYS A 23 -16.80 20.07 -7.45
CA LYS A 23 -16.38 21.30 -8.15
C LYS A 23 -15.98 22.36 -7.14
N SER A 24 -14.77 22.91 -7.22
CA SER A 24 -14.42 24.19 -6.63
C SER A 24 -14.09 25.21 -7.72
N GLY A 25 -14.68 26.41 -7.58
CA GLY A 25 -14.69 27.44 -8.60
C GLY A 25 -13.39 28.23 -8.75
N HIS A 26 -13.19 28.68 -9.96
CA HIS A 26 -12.17 29.65 -10.39
C HIS A 26 -12.35 31.02 -9.77
N ARG A 27 -11.27 31.64 -9.30
CA ARG A 27 -11.09 33.10 -9.24
C ARG A 27 -9.78 33.48 -9.90
N GLY A 28 -9.91 34.49 -10.79
CA GLY A 28 -8.90 34.96 -11.69
C GLY A 28 -7.71 35.65 -11.04
N ILE A 29 -6.62 35.61 -11.75
CA ILE A 29 -5.34 36.26 -11.44
C ILE A 29 -5.27 37.56 -12.25
N ASN A 30 -4.99 38.67 -11.59
CA ASN A 30 -4.56 39.93 -12.23
C ASN A 30 -3.04 40.04 -12.16
N GLU A 31 -2.43 40.29 -13.32
CA GLU A 31 -1.02 40.66 -13.47
C GLU A 31 -0.79 42.14 -13.12
N ASN A 32 0.38 42.40 -12.63
CA ASN A 32 1.30 43.56 -12.76
C ASN A 32 1.84 44.06 -11.41
N THR A 33 3.13 44.04 -11.19
CA THR A 33 4.03 45.17 -11.33
C THR A 33 5.45 44.80 -10.84
N ILE A 34 6.42 45.24 -11.62
CA ILE A 34 7.87 45.23 -11.41
C ILE A 34 8.27 46.20 -10.30
N GLY A 35 9.29 45.89 -9.49
CA GLY A 35 9.97 46.91 -8.69
C GLY A 35 10.95 46.44 -7.63
N THR A 36 12.23 46.38 -7.96
CA THR A 36 13.43 46.87 -7.24
C THR A 36 13.84 46.28 -5.87
N GLN A 37 15.03 45.77 -5.89
CA GLN A 37 16.06 45.52 -4.87
C GLN A 37 15.91 46.17 -3.50
N HIS A 38 16.12 45.37 -2.43
CA HIS A 38 16.95 45.78 -1.31
C HIS A 38 17.57 44.56 -0.65
N SER A 39 18.89 44.60 -0.54
CA SER A 39 19.74 43.74 0.29
C SER A 39 19.52 44.08 1.77
N GLU A 40 19.33 43.05 2.63
CA GLU A 40 19.81 43.11 4.02
C GLU A 40 19.75 41.79 4.75
N GLN A 41 20.89 41.43 5.27
CA GLN A 41 21.25 40.76 6.50
C GLN A 41 20.73 39.35 6.81
N ILE A 42 21.70 38.46 6.74
CA ILE A 42 21.72 37.11 7.32
C ILE A 42 21.69 37.25 8.86
N ALA A 43 20.60 36.81 9.47
CA ALA A 43 20.56 36.45 10.86
C ALA A 43 20.61 34.94 11.00
N SER A 44 21.68 34.47 11.63
CA SER A 44 21.91 33.05 11.95
C SER A 44 20.88 32.55 12.94
N ASP A 45 20.04 31.61 12.54
CA ASP A 45 19.24 30.83 13.47
C ASP A 45 19.82 29.42 13.63
N ASN A 46 20.49 29.20 14.73
CA ASN A 46 21.17 27.97 15.14
C ASN A 46 20.23 27.02 15.90
N GLY A 47 19.00 26.80 15.43
CA GLY A 47 18.01 26.04 16.21
C GLY A 47 17.48 24.73 15.62
N VAL A 48 17.75 24.40 14.34
CA VAL A 48 17.03 23.29 13.67
C VAL A 48 17.89 22.06 13.33
N ARG A 49 19.17 22.04 13.67
CA ARG A 49 20.10 20.98 13.22
C ARG A 49 20.16 19.70 14.06
N ASN A 50 19.61 19.65 15.27
CA ASN A 50 19.88 18.52 16.18
C ASN A 50 18.87 17.36 16.14
N THR A 51 17.69 17.53 15.52
CA THR A 51 16.67 16.45 15.53
C THR A 51 16.82 15.48 14.36
N THR A 52 17.38 15.94 13.23
CA THR A 52 17.52 15.11 12.02
C THR A 52 18.74 14.17 12.09
N VAL A 53 19.80 14.57 12.78
CA VAL A 53 21.05 13.81 12.88
C VAL A 53 20.92 12.58 13.78
N SER A 54 20.12 12.65 14.84
CA SER A 54 19.92 11.51 15.76
C SER A 54 19.06 10.38 15.17
N ILE A 55 18.21 10.67 14.17
CA ILE A 55 17.40 9.66 13.50
C ILE A 55 18.23 8.85 12.48
N VAL A 56 19.22 9.49 11.85
CA VAL A 56 20.13 8.84 10.89
C VAL A 56 21.06 7.85 11.59
N SER A 57 21.58 8.20 12.78
CA SER A 57 22.57 7.36 13.48
C SER A 57 22.03 5.99 13.94
N ASN A 58 20.74 5.85 14.18
CA ASN A 58 20.14 4.57 14.59
C ASN A 58 19.81 3.60 13.42
N ARG A 59 19.88 4.06 12.16
CA ARG A 59 19.74 3.21 10.96
C ARG A 59 21.10 2.68 10.44
N GLU A 60 22.22 3.23 10.88
CA GLU A 60 23.56 2.97 10.36
C GLU A 60 24.06 1.51 10.53
N ASN A 61 23.40 0.71 11.38
CA ASN A 61 23.78 -0.69 11.63
C ASN A 61 23.03 -1.73 10.79
N LYS A 62 22.04 -1.34 9.95
CA LYS A 62 21.35 -2.26 9.02
C LYS A 62 21.89 -2.05 7.60
N SER A 63 22.39 -3.10 6.98
CA SER A 63 22.77 -3.07 5.57
C SER A 63 21.51 -2.99 4.69
N LYS A 64 21.57 -2.15 3.66
CA LYS A 64 20.55 -2.10 2.62
C LYS A 64 20.56 -3.38 1.79
N ILE A 65 19.38 -3.84 1.39
CA ILE A 65 19.19 -5.00 0.52
C ILE A 65 18.61 -4.56 -0.81
N GLU A 66 19.07 -5.18 -1.87
CA GLU A 66 18.60 -4.90 -3.23
C GLU A 66 17.20 -5.46 -3.48
N GLY A 67 16.45 -4.85 -4.42
CA GLY A 67 15.09 -5.22 -4.73
C GLY A 67 14.90 -6.69 -5.08
N ALA A 68 15.82 -7.30 -5.82
CA ALA A 68 15.79 -8.72 -6.15
C ALA A 68 15.81 -9.60 -4.88
N LYS A 69 16.61 -9.22 -3.88
CA LYS A 69 16.66 -9.92 -2.59
C LYS A 69 15.42 -9.67 -1.75
N VAL A 70 14.87 -8.43 -1.77
CA VAL A 70 13.60 -8.12 -1.11
C VAL A 70 12.49 -9.00 -1.66
N PHE A 71 12.38 -9.08 -2.99
CA PHE A 71 11.38 -9.94 -3.63
C PHE A 71 11.57 -11.42 -3.28
N ALA A 72 12.78 -11.95 -3.44
CA ALA A 72 13.07 -13.35 -3.12
C ALA A 72 12.74 -13.70 -1.67
N GLN A 73 12.95 -12.78 -0.74
CA GLN A 73 12.74 -13.00 0.69
C GLN A 73 11.27 -12.88 1.09
N TYR A 74 10.49 -11.97 0.47
CA TYR A 74 9.18 -11.58 0.98
C TYR A 74 8.00 -11.87 0.04
N ASN A 75 8.21 -12.34 -1.20
CA ASN A 75 7.11 -12.61 -2.12
C ASN A 75 6.06 -13.56 -1.52
N THR A 76 6.48 -14.59 -0.78
CA THR A 76 5.59 -15.56 -0.14
C THR A 76 4.92 -15.05 1.14
N ALA A 77 5.30 -13.86 1.62
CA ALA A 77 4.60 -13.18 2.70
C ALA A 77 3.40 -12.38 2.21
N VAL A 78 3.30 -12.13 0.89
CA VAL A 78 2.19 -11.42 0.24
C VAL A 78 1.24 -12.43 -0.39
N PHE A 79 -0.06 -12.16 -0.33
CA PHE A 79 -1.11 -13.05 -0.80
C PHE A 79 -2.23 -12.29 -1.51
N MET A 80 -3.02 -13.00 -2.31
CA MET A 80 -4.22 -12.48 -2.94
C MET A 80 -5.43 -12.59 -2.01
N VAL A 81 -6.31 -11.58 -2.09
CA VAL A 81 -7.61 -11.54 -1.41
C VAL A 81 -8.69 -11.44 -2.47
N PHE A 82 -9.68 -12.32 -2.40
CA PHE A 82 -10.88 -12.31 -3.23
C PHE A 82 -12.08 -12.06 -2.33
N THR A 83 -12.88 -11.08 -2.68
CA THR A 83 -14.05 -10.65 -1.91
C THR A 83 -15.26 -10.51 -2.82
N SER A 84 -16.46 -10.51 -2.24
CA SER A 84 -17.70 -10.27 -2.97
C SER A 84 -18.72 -9.57 -2.06
N ASP A 85 -19.42 -8.60 -2.60
CA ASP A 85 -20.57 -7.96 -1.94
C ASP A 85 -21.91 -8.63 -2.30
N GLY A 86 -21.85 -9.81 -2.95
CA GLY A 86 -22.98 -10.56 -3.44
C GLY A 86 -23.36 -10.23 -4.88
N TYR A 87 -22.87 -9.13 -5.44
CA TYR A 87 -23.11 -8.68 -6.81
C TYR A 87 -21.81 -8.57 -7.62
N ASN A 88 -20.78 -8.05 -6.99
CA ASN A 88 -19.48 -7.82 -7.61
C ASN A 88 -18.41 -8.65 -6.92
N MET A 89 -17.45 -9.12 -7.71
CA MET A 89 -16.22 -9.70 -7.19
C MET A 89 -15.10 -8.66 -7.22
N CYS A 90 -14.41 -8.51 -6.09
CA CYS A 90 -13.24 -7.67 -5.98
C CYS A 90 -12.00 -8.54 -5.72
N GLN A 91 -10.86 -8.04 -6.14
CA GLN A 91 -9.57 -8.67 -5.89
C GLN A 91 -8.61 -7.62 -5.36
N GLY A 92 -7.90 -7.98 -4.32
CA GLY A 92 -6.87 -7.20 -3.68
C GLY A 92 -5.70 -8.06 -3.24
N SER A 93 -4.85 -7.48 -2.43
CA SER A 93 -3.68 -8.09 -1.82
C SER A 93 -3.74 -7.99 -0.30
N GLY A 94 -2.90 -8.76 0.36
CA GLY A 94 -2.61 -8.65 1.78
C GLY A 94 -1.22 -9.19 2.06
N PHE A 95 -0.72 -8.99 3.27
CA PHE A 95 0.58 -9.52 3.66
C PHE A 95 0.62 -9.86 5.14
N PHE A 96 1.46 -10.83 5.49
CA PHE A 96 1.71 -11.25 6.87
C PHE A 96 2.78 -10.38 7.53
N ILE A 97 2.56 -10.07 8.81
CA ILE A 97 3.49 -9.31 9.67
C ILE A 97 4.03 -10.13 10.84
N ASN A 98 3.63 -11.39 10.96
CA ASN A 98 4.26 -12.38 11.83
C ASN A 98 4.01 -13.80 11.33
N LYS A 99 4.74 -14.78 11.88
CA LYS A 99 4.65 -16.20 11.51
C LYS A 99 3.37 -16.92 11.98
N TYR A 100 2.51 -16.24 12.73
CA TYR A 100 1.28 -16.82 13.30
C TYR A 100 0.02 -16.36 12.56
N GLY A 101 0.15 -15.95 11.30
CA GLY A 101 -0.98 -15.58 10.46
C GLY A 101 -1.57 -14.19 10.72
N LEU A 102 -0.87 -13.31 11.48
CA LEU A 102 -1.30 -11.91 11.61
C LEU A 102 -1.04 -11.18 10.30
N ALA A 103 -2.08 -10.57 9.75
CA ALA A 103 -2.09 -10.05 8.39
C ALA A 103 -2.72 -8.67 8.29
N VAL A 104 -2.38 -7.96 7.22
CA VAL A 104 -2.84 -6.61 6.90
C VAL A 104 -3.31 -6.56 5.45
N SER A 105 -4.37 -5.77 5.20
CA SER A 105 -4.83 -5.37 3.87
C SER A 105 -5.51 -4.01 3.95
N ASN A 106 -6.06 -3.51 2.83
CA ASN A 106 -6.93 -2.33 2.85
C ASN A 106 -8.36 -2.67 3.29
N TYR A 107 -9.01 -1.73 3.97
CA TYR A 107 -10.41 -1.83 4.35
C TYR A 107 -11.33 -1.94 3.12
N HIS A 108 -11.09 -1.11 2.09
CA HIS A 108 -11.94 -1.09 0.89
C HIS A 108 -11.93 -2.42 0.13
N VAL A 109 -10.88 -3.25 0.23
CA VAL A 109 -10.83 -4.59 -0.36
C VAL A 109 -11.87 -5.52 0.27
N PHE A 110 -12.19 -5.34 1.55
CA PHE A 110 -13.16 -6.14 2.30
C PHE A 110 -14.53 -5.50 2.41
N LYS A 111 -14.70 -4.26 1.93
CA LYS A 111 -15.95 -3.52 2.07
C LYS A 111 -17.11 -4.26 1.39
N GLY A 112 -18.18 -4.51 2.15
CA GLY A 112 -19.37 -5.22 1.68
C GLY A 112 -19.28 -6.74 1.72
N THR A 113 -18.13 -7.32 2.07
CA THR A 113 -17.95 -8.77 2.19
C THR A 113 -18.14 -9.21 3.64
N GLY A 114 -18.94 -10.24 3.87
CA GLY A 114 -19.05 -10.88 5.17
C GLY A 114 -17.71 -11.56 5.54
N ILE A 115 -17.24 -11.33 6.78
CA ILE A 115 -16.03 -12.00 7.26
C ILE A 115 -16.25 -13.50 7.29
N GLY A 116 -15.31 -14.26 6.66
CA GLY A 116 -15.41 -15.69 6.41
C GLY A 116 -15.93 -16.07 5.02
N GLU A 117 -16.45 -15.10 4.25
CA GLU A 117 -16.87 -15.28 2.86
C GLU A 117 -15.76 -14.99 1.86
N GLU A 118 -14.76 -14.17 2.25
CA GLU A 118 -13.57 -13.88 1.42
C GLU A 118 -12.74 -15.14 1.13
N GLY A 119 -11.98 -15.11 0.04
CA GLY A 119 -10.98 -16.11 -0.31
C GLY A 119 -9.57 -15.53 -0.20
N ILE A 120 -8.70 -16.12 0.62
CA ILE A 120 -7.28 -15.75 0.72
C ILE A 120 -6.46 -16.85 0.08
N LYS A 121 -5.66 -16.48 -0.95
CA LYS A 121 -4.78 -17.42 -1.66
C LYS A 121 -3.32 -17.03 -1.42
N LEU A 122 -2.59 -17.92 -0.76
CA LEU A 122 -1.17 -17.73 -0.49
C LEU A 122 -0.33 -18.07 -1.72
N ALA A 123 0.78 -17.39 -1.90
CA ALA A 123 1.72 -17.65 -2.98
C ALA A 123 2.25 -19.09 -2.92
N GLY A 124 2.14 -19.80 -4.04
CA GLY A 124 2.60 -21.19 -4.14
C GLY A 124 1.75 -22.21 -3.38
N ASP A 125 0.58 -21.83 -2.84
CA ASP A 125 -0.35 -22.75 -2.16
C ASP A 125 -1.68 -22.85 -2.92
N ASN A 126 -2.16 -24.07 -3.10
CA ASN A 126 -3.45 -24.33 -3.77
C ASN A 126 -4.66 -24.23 -2.83
N LYS A 127 -4.43 -24.04 -1.53
CA LYS A 127 -5.51 -23.91 -0.55
C LYS A 127 -6.08 -22.50 -0.54
N THR A 128 -7.37 -22.40 -0.24
CA THR A 128 -8.04 -21.14 0.06
C THR A 128 -8.20 -21.03 1.57
N TYR A 129 -7.72 -19.93 2.12
CA TYR A 129 -7.83 -19.59 3.52
C TYR A 129 -8.93 -18.56 3.74
N LYS A 130 -9.32 -18.39 5.01
CA LYS A 130 -10.33 -17.45 5.47
C LYS A 130 -9.80 -16.60 6.61
N VAL A 131 -10.39 -15.43 6.81
CA VAL A 131 -10.17 -14.63 8.01
C VAL A 131 -10.73 -15.38 9.21
N ALA A 132 -9.88 -15.65 10.20
CA ALA A 132 -10.27 -16.28 11.45
C ALA A 132 -10.78 -15.24 12.48
N GLU A 133 -10.20 -14.03 12.47
CA GLU A 133 -10.50 -12.97 13.41
C GLU A 133 -10.14 -11.62 12.82
N VAL A 134 -11.02 -10.61 12.94
CA VAL A 134 -10.68 -9.20 12.68
C VAL A 134 -10.28 -8.55 13.99
N ILE A 135 -9.05 -8.05 14.06
CA ILE A 135 -8.50 -7.40 15.25
C ILE A 135 -8.90 -5.92 15.26
N LYS A 136 -8.76 -5.26 14.10
CA LYS A 136 -9.11 -3.86 13.91
C LYS A 136 -9.29 -3.54 12.43
N SER A 137 -10.24 -2.64 12.14
CA SER A 137 -10.37 -2.02 10.82
C SER A 137 -10.62 -0.52 10.95
N SER A 138 -10.27 0.23 9.93
CA SER A 138 -10.52 1.66 9.80
C SER A 138 -10.81 2.01 8.35
N GLU A 139 -12.03 2.52 8.10
CA GLU A 139 -12.39 3.04 6.78
C GLU A 139 -11.63 4.35 6.49
N LYS A 140 -11.43 5.18 7.51
CA LYS A 140 -10.73 6.46 7.37
C LYS A 140 -9.28 6.32 6.97
N GLU A 141 -8.57 5.35 7.54
CA GLU A 141 -7.14 5.08 7.29
C GLU A 141 -6.95 3.85 6.40
N ASP A 142 -8.05 3.38 5.81
CA ASP A 142 -8.15 2.32 4.81
C ASP A 142 -7.29 1.09 5.12
N PHE A 143 -7.44 0.54 6.33
CA PHE A 143 -6.77 -0.70 6.71
C PHE A 143 -7.70 -1.69 7.41
N ILE A 144 -7.35 -2.96 7.29
CA ILE A 144 -7.88 -4.07 8.09
C ILE A 144 -6.70 -4.89 8.61
N LEU A 145 -6.65 -5.08 9.93
CA LEU A 145 -5.71 -5.94 10.65
C LEU A 145 -6.48 -7.18 11.11
N PHE A 146 -6.05 -8.35 10.68
CA PHE A 146 -6.78 -9.60 10.89
C PHE A 146 -5.85 -10.79 11.05
N ARG A 147 -6.41 -11.92 11.47
CA ARG A 147 -5.71 -13.19 11.56
C ARG A 147 -6.26 -14.17 10.52
N VAL A 148 -5.36 -14.82 9.82
CA VAL A 148 -5.63 -15.96 8.96
C VAL A 148 -5.30 -17.24 9.73
N ASN A 149 -6.09 -18.28 9.57
CA ASN A 149 -5.80 -19.57 10.20
C ASN A 149 -4.69 -20.33 9.42
N ALA A 150 -3.50 -19.70 9.42
CA ALA A 150 -2.28 -20.21 8.82
C ALA A 150 -1.13 -20.10 9.84
N SER A 151 -0.22 -21.06 9.82
CA SER A 151 0.95 -21.11 10.71
C SER A 151 2.22 -21.24 9.88
N ASN A 152 3.34 -20.83 10.47
CA ASN A 152 4.66 -20.81 9.82
C ASN A 152 4.68 -19.98 8.52
N THR A 153 3.84 -18.95 8.46
CA THR A 153 3.83 -18.03 7.32
C THR A 153 5.15 -17.26 7.25
N ASN A 154 5.64 -17.04 6.04
CA ASN A 154 6.63 -16.00 5.83
C ASN A 154 5.99 -14.64 6.18
N PHE A 155 6.78 -13.67 6.63
CA PHE A 155 6.24 -12.39 7.07
C PHE A 155 7.25 -11.26 6.84
N ILE A 156 6.75 -10.02 6.80
CA ILE A 156 7.57 -8.82 6.64
C ILE A 156 7.63 -8.11 8.00
N PRO A 157 8.83 -7.86 8.55
CA PRO A 157 8.97 -7.12 9.80
C PRO A 157 8.51 -5.67 9.62
N ILE A 158 7.88 -5.12 10.66
CA ILE A 158 7.38 -3.74 10.64
C ILE A 158 8.52 -2.76 10.87
N ALA A 159 8.61 -1.73 10.03
CA ALA A 159 9.56 -0.65 10.17
C ALA A 159 9.34 0.12 11.49
N LYS A 160 10.43 0.36 12.20
CA LYS A 160 10.41 1.17 13.43
C LYS A 160 10.17 2.65 13.13
N TYR A 161 10.74 3.15 12.04
CA TYR A 161 10.71 4.56 11.65
C TYR A 161 9.97 4.77 10.34
N LYS A 162 9.34 5.93 10.20
CA LYS A 162 8.76 6.39 8.93
C LYS A 162 9.85 6.64 7.89
N PRO A 163 9.61 6.33 6.62
CA PRO A 163 10.53 6.70 5.54
C PRO A 163 10.49 8.21 5.30
N ASN A 164 11.63 8.78 4.90
CA ASN A 164 11.71 10.15 4.43
C ASN A 164 11.34 10.25 2.93
N VAL A 165 10.99 11.44 2.48
CA VAL A 165 10.86 11.75 1.04
C VAL A 165 12.20 11.48 0.35
N GLY A 166 12.17 10.82 -0.82
CA GLY A 166 13.34 10.36 -1.57
C GLY A 166 13.90 9.00 -1.13
N GLU A 167 13.42 8.40 -0.02
CA GLU A 167 13.84 7.04 0.32
C GLU A 167 13.21 6.01 -0.62
N LYS A 168 14.04 5.05 -1.06
CA LYS A 168 13.66 3.99 -1.96
C LYS A 168 12.73 2.99 -1.29
N VAL A 169 11.71 2.57 -2.03
CA VAL A 169 10.71 1.60 -1.59
C VAL A 169 10.40 0.59 -2.69
N TYR A 170 9.92 -0.56 -2.28
CA TYR A 170 9.51 -1.66 -3.13
C TYR A 170 8.07 -2.04 -2.81
N ALA A 171 7.23 -2.16 -3.83
CA ALA A 171 5.87 -2.63 -3.67
C ALA A 171 5.76 -4.08 -4.16
N ILE A 172 5.10 -4.92 -3.36
CA ILE A 172 4.72 -6.29 -3.72
C ILE A 172 3.21 -6.43 -3.53
N GLY A 173 2.52 -6.81 -4.60
CA GLY A 173 1.09 -7.02 -4.61
C GLY A 173 0.68 -7.88 -5.81
N SER A 174 -0.62 -8.10 -6.00
CA SER A 174 -1.12 -9.00 -7.05
C SER A 174 -2.05 -8.26 -8.01
N PRO A 175 -1.53 -7.32 -8.82
CA PRO A 175 -2.35 -6.56 -9.76
C PRO A 175 -3.03 -7.49 -10.76
N ARG A 176 -4.33 -7.25 -11.03
CA ARG A 176 -5.11 -8.00 -12.04
C ARG A 176 -5.08 -9.51 -11.87
N GLY A 177 -4.90 -10.00 -10.65
CA GLY A 177 -4.76 -11.44 -10.36
C GLY A 177 -3.42 -12.05 -10.77
N LEU A 178 -2.45 -11.23 -11.19
CA LEU A 178 -1.06 -11.66 -11.40
C LEU A 178 -0.38 -11.79 -10.04
N GLU A 179 -0.07 -13.01 -9.68
CA GLU A 179 0.52 -13.32 -8.39
C GLU A 179 1.84 -12.58 -8.19
N ASN A 180 1.95 -11.83 -7.08
CA ASN A 180 3.17 -11.22 -6.56
C ASN A 180 4.01 -10.43 -7.60
N THR A 181 3.41 -9.39 -8.15
CA THR A 181 4.13 -8.43 -9.00
C THR A 181 4.96 -7.49 -8.12
N PHE A 182 6.20 -7.25 -8.56
CA PHE A 182 7.16 -6.37 -7.92
C PHE A 182 7.29 -5.06 -8.69
N SER A 183 7.31 -3.94 -7.97
CA SER A 183 7.70 -2.64 -8.52
C SER A 183 8.59 -1.88 -7.54
N SER A 184 9.37 -0.92 -8.04
CA SER A 184 10.25 -0.09 -7.22
C SER A 184 10.00 1.38 -7.49
N GLY A 185 10.24 2.20 -6.49
CA GLY A 185 10.13 3.64 -6.53
C GLY A 185 10.67 4.28 -5.27
N GLU A 186 10.17 5.47 -4.98
CA GLU A 186 10.58 6.28 -3.83
C GLU A 186 9.35 6.87 -3.15
N ILE A 187 9.51 7.31 -1.92
CA ILE A 187 8.52 8.18 -1.26
C ILE A 187 8.57 9.53 -1.96
N SER A 188 7.53 9.88 -2.69
CA SER A 188 7.47 11.14 -3.42
C SER A 188 7.06 12.30 -2.51
N GLN A 189 6.12 12.09 -1.57
CA GLN A 189 5.66 13.09 -0.62
C GLN A 189 4.79 12.46 0.48
N TRP A 190 4.74 13.09 1.65
CA TRP A 190 3.71 12.87 2.66
C TRP A 190 2.53 13.82 2.40
N ARG A 191 1.36 13.26 2.09
CA ARG A 191 0.15 14.04 1.80
C ARG A 191 -0.68 14.31 3.04
N ASP A 192 -0.54 13.44 4.05
CA ASP A 192 -1.12 13.57 5.38
C ASP A 192 -0.18 12.91 6.40
N LYS A 193 -0.50 12.97 7.69
CA LYS A 193 0.25 12.31 8.76
C LYS A 193 0.57 10.84 8.45
N ASN A 194 -0.36 10.13 7.81
CA ASN A 194 -0.24 8.70 7.54
C ASN A 194 -0.41 8.32 6.06
N LEU A 195 -0.55 9.28 5.14
CA LEU A 195 -0.72 9.02 3.70
C LEU A 195 0.53 9.42 2.93
N MET A 196 1.16 8.44 2.28
CA MET A 196 2.33 8.61 1.42
C MET A 196 1.91 8.62 -0.05
N GLN A 197 2.45 9.54 -0.81
CA GLN A 197 2.53 9.45 -2.27
C GLN A 197 3.84 8.75 -2.62
N ILE A 198 3.78 7.81 -3.58
CA ILE A 198 4.93 7.01 -4.00
C ILE A 198 5.06 7.01 -5.52
N SER A 199 6.27 6.81 -6.03
CA SER A 199 6.54 6.64 -7.46
C SER A 199 6.55 5.17 -7.90
N ALA A 200 6.54 4.21 -6.96
CA ALA A 200 6.39 2.79 -7.28
C ALA A 200 5.05 2.55 -7.97
N LEU A 201 5.07 1.82 -9.08
CA LEU A 201 3.85 1.51 -9.83
C LEU A 201 2.98 0.53 -9.07
N ILE A 202 1.70 0.87 -8.95
CA ILE A 202 0.64 0.00 -8.43
C ILE A 202 -0.55 0.05 -9.40
N ASP A 203 -1.32 -1.03 -9.48
CA ASP A 203 -2.51 -1.15 -10.34
C ASP A 203 -3.62 -1.86 -9.55
N HIS A 204 -4.82 -1.92 -10.14
CA HIS A 204 -5.97 -2.63 -9.57
C HIS A 204 -5.59 -4.04 -9.13
N GLY A 205 -5.88 -4.36 -7.87
CA GLY A 205 -5.49 -5.61 -7.22
C GLY A 205 -4.21 -5.52 -6.39
N SER A 206 -3.38 -4.48 -6.57
CA SER A 206 -2.25 -4.20 -5.67
C SER A 206 -2.69 -3.62 -4.33
N SER A 207 -3.92 -3.12 -4.21
CA SER A 207 -4.49 -2.57 -2.98
C SER A 207 -4.39 -3.60 -1.85
N GLY A 208 -3.85 -3.18 -0.70
CA GLY A 208 -3.58 -4.03 0.44
C GLY A 208 -2.21 -4.72 0.42
N GLY A 209 -1.44 -4.54 -0.66
CA GLY A 209 -0.07 -5.06 -0.78
C GLY A 209 0.95 -4.36 0.11
N ALA A 210 2.15 -4.91 0.20
CA ALA A 210 3.21 -4.42 1.05
C ALA A 210 4.07 -3.36 0.35
N LEU A 211 4.31 -2.23 1.01
CA LEU A 211 5.36 -1.27 0.66
C LEU A 211 6.54 -1.47 1.61
N ILE A 212 7.71 -1.84 1.08
CA ILE A 212 8.88 -2.30 1.82
C ILE A 212 10.04 -1.35 1.59
N ASN A 213 10.80 -1.01 2.63
CA ASN A 213 12.00 -0.18 2.51
C ASN A 213 13.25 -1.00 2.10
N GLU A 214 14.37 -0.33 1.87
CA GLU A 214 15.67 -0.96 1.54
C GLU A 214 16.25 -1.84 2.66
N TYR A 215 15.65 -1.84 3.84
CA TYR A 215 16.09 -2.67 4.98
C TYR A 215 15.23 -3.92 5.16
N GLY A 216 14.30 -4.18 4.22
CA GLY A 216 13.40 -5.32 4.27
C GLY A 216 12.28 -5.19 5.32
N GLU A 217 11.88 -3.97 5.65
CA GLU A 217 10.82 -3.69 6.61
C GLU A 217 9.61 -3.07 5.91
N VAL A 218 8.41 -3.49 6.27
CA VAL A 218 7.19 -2.87 5.73
C VAL A 218 7.00 -1.49 6.34
N VAL A 219 6.86 -0.48 5.45
CA VAL A 219 6.63 0.94 5.79
C VAL A 219 5.22 1.39 5.47
N GLY A 220 4.48 0.65 4.62
CA GLY A 220 3.13 1.03 4.22
C GLY A 220 2.32 -0.09 3.60
N ILE A 221 1.04 0.23 3.39
CA ILE A 221 0.02 -0.58 2.74
C ILE A 221 -0.33 0.12 1.43
N THR A 222 -0.06 -0.49 0.27
CA THR A 222 -0.41 0.09 -1.04
C THR A 222 -1.92 0.20 -1.15
N SER A 223 -2.46 1.37 -1.57
CA SER A 223 -3.91 1.60 -1.50
C SER A 223 -4.56 1.89 -2.85
N GLY A 224 -4.00 2.69 -3.69
CA GLY A 224 -4.65 3.02 -4.95
C GLY A 224 -3.87 4.01 -5.79
N THR A 225 -4.39 4.22 -7.00
CA THR A 225 -3.90 5.21 -7.95
C THR A 225 -4.95 6.30 -8.08
N PHE A 226 -4.52 7.56 -8.07
CA PHE A 226 -5.42 8.66 -8.35
C PHE A 226 -5.63 8.73 -9.86
N VAL A 227 -6.86 8.44 -10.30
CA VAL A 227 -7.24 8.49 -11.72
C VAL A 227 -7.99 9.79 -11.95
N ASP A 228 -7.29 10.84 -12.35
CA ASP A 228 -7.86 12.15 -12.69
C ASP A 228 -7.86 12.43 -14.21
N GLY A 229 -7.52 11.42 -15.02
CA GLY A 229 -7.33 11.56 -16.46
C GLY A 229 -5.98 12.17 -16.85
N SER A 230 -5.12 12.53 -15.88
CA SER A 230 -3.74 12.91 -16.15
C SER A 230 -2.89 11.67 -16.39
N GLN A 231 -1.79 11.82 -17.13
CA GLN A 231 -0.80 10.75 -17.30
C GLN A 231 0.14 10.62 -16.09
N ALA A 232 -0.09 11.41 -15.03
CA ALA A 232 0.66 11.33 -13.80
C ALA A 232 0.21 10.13 -12.99
N ASN A 233 1.04 9.10 -12.90
CA ASN A 233 0.83 7.95 -12.01
C ASN A 233 0.99 8.39 -10.55
N LEU A 234 -0.08 8.94 -9.97
CA LEU A 234 -0.12 9.33 -8.56
C LEU A 234 -0.55 8.13 -7.73
N ASN A 235 0.41 7.39 -7.25
CA ASN A 235 0.20 6.20 -6.44
C ASN A 235 0.29 6.53 -4.94
N TYR A 236 -0.49 5.87 -4.12
CA TYR A 236 -0.59 6.12 -2.69
C TYR A 236 -0.43 4.85 -1.86
N ALA A 237 0.08 5.05 -0.65
CA ALA A 237 0.15 4.01 0.37
C ALA A 237 -0.14 4.61 1.75
N TRP A 238 -0.87 3.87 2.58
CA TRP A 238 -1.04 4.20 3.99
C TRP A 238 0.18 3.76 4.79
N SER A 239 0.66 4.61 5.70
CA SER A 239 1.76 4.25 6.59
C SER A 239 1.41 3.04 7.44
N ILE A 240 2.36 2.15 7.62
CA ILE A 240 2.20 1.00 8.53
C ILE A 240 1.97 1.42 9.99
N ASP A 241 2.24 2.67 10.33
CA ASP A 241 2.03 3.19 11.68
C ASP A 241 0.55 3.17 12.10
N VAL A 242 -0.39 3.16 11.13
CA VAL A 242 -1.83 3.10 11.41
C VAL A 242 -2.24 1.83 12.18
N ILE A 243 -1.48 0.74 12.02
CA ILE A 243 -1.77 -0.53 12.71
C ILE A 243 -0.99 -0.73 14.01
N LYS A 244 0.12 0.01 14.23
CA LYS A 244 1.01 -0.17 15.40
C LYS A 244 0.29 -0.12 16.75
N PRO A 245 -0.70 0.76 16.99
CA PRO A 245 -1.43 0.81 18.27
C PRO A 245 -2.18 -0.48 18.63
N TYR A 246 -2.48 -1.32 17.64
CA TYR A 246 -3.28 -2.53 17.80
C TYR A 246 -2.44 -3.82 17.84
N ILE A 247 -1.13 -3.69 17.67
CA ILE A 247 -0.20 -4.82 17.75
C ILE A 247 0.44 -4.75 19.15
N LYS A 248 0.11 -5.73 20.00
CA LYS A 248 0.76 -5.85 21.30
C LYS A 248 2.24 -6.17 21.08
N SER A 249 3.14 -5.27 21.52
CA SER A 249 4.54 -5.61 21.70
C SER A 249 4.62 -6.72 22.76
N LYS A 250 5.14 -7.88 22.37
CA LYS A 250 5.55 -8.91 23.33
C LYS A 250 6.93 -8.57 23.89
#